data_d84ba8ad7e6f23c8056df6c1fbac102c
#
_entry.id   d84ba8ad7e6f23c8056df6c1fbac102c
#
_cell.length_a   1.000
_cell.length_b   1.000
_cell.length_c   1.000
_cell.angle_alpha   90.00
_cell.angle_beta   90.00
_cell.angle_gamma   90.00
#
_symmetry.space_group_name_H-M   'P 1'
#
loop_
_entity.id
_entity.type
_entity.pdbx_description
1 polymer ?
#
loop_
_entity_poly.entity_id
_entity_poly.type
_entity_poly.pdbx_seq_one_letter_code
_entity_poly.pdbx_strand_id
1 'polypeptide(L)'
;MSRLEELIVKFCPDGVEYWPLENLGEFYNGLTGKNKDDFGNGNAKFISYMNVYSNFSTKLDVSDTVKVGKNEQQNQVLYGDVLFTGSSETPEECAMSSVVTVDVAEPIYLNSFCFGLRLFDKSIYLPNFLKHLLRGEEVRKQLCKTANGVTRFNVSKPKMAKVTIPRPPLPVQEEIVRILDNFMGLISELEAELVARRKQYEQYRKELFAFGDNVEWKMLQDVCVIKHGSDYKSFGHGNYPVYGSGGIMTYVDRYAYDKPSVLLPRKGSLDKIHYVDQPFWNVDTVFYTEIDTSKTIPKFIYHYLLTVDLRRWSNVGGVPGLTQSRLNKIAIPHPSLPEQERIVAILDKFDALCNDETAGLAAGIAARKKQYEYYRDKLLTFKRKAG
;
A
#
# COMPACT_ATOMS: atom_id res chain seq x y z
N MET A 1 -13.34 -30.70 -17.01
CA MET A 1 -13.92 -29.38 -17.28
C MET A 1 -14.17 -28.70 -15.92
N SER A 2 -13.78 -27.46 -15.70
CA SER A 2 -14.09 -26.77 -14.47
C SER A 2 -15.58 -26.40 -14.43
N ARG A 3 -16.14 -26.20 -13.21
CA ARG A 3 -17.55 -25.78 -13.07
C ARG A 3 -17.86 -24.52 -13.88
N LEU A 4 -16.94 -23.56 -13.93
CA LEU A 4 -17.11 -22.35 -14.74
C LEU A 4 -17.17 -22.66 -16.23
N GLU A 5 -16.31 -23.55 -16.75
CA GLU A 5 -16.36 -23.96 -18.16
C GLU A 5 -17.69 -24.62 -18.51
N GLU A 6 -18.22 -25.46 -17.64
CA GLU A 6 -19.55 -26.08 -17.81
C GLU A 6 -20.66 -25.04 -17.86
N LEU A 7 -20.61 -24.03 -16.97
CA LEU A 7 -21.58 -22.94 -16.95
C LEU A 7 -21.47 -22.05 -18.20
N ILE A 8 -20.27 -21.75 -18.67
CA ILE A 8 -20.06 -20.99 -19.92
C ILE A 8 -20.59 -21.73 -21.11
N VAL A 9 -20.30 -23.04 -21.25
CA VAL A 9 -20.83 -23.87 -22.36
C VAL A 9 -22.35 -23.92 -22.31
N LYS A 10 -22.94 -24.04 -21.11
CA LYS A 10 -24.39 -24.16 -20.94
C LYS A 10 -25.13 -22.84 -21.20
N PHE A 11 -24.63 -21.73 -20.72
CA PHE A 11 -25.37 -20.45 -20.71
C PHE A 11 -24.83 -19.42 -21.70
N CYS A 12 -23.62 -19.59 -22.23
CA CYS A 12 -22.96 -18.64 -23.14
C CYS A 12 -22.32 -19.37 -24.35
N PRO A 13 -22.97 -20.33 -25.00
CA PRO A 13 -22.33 -21.14 -26.08
C PRO A 13 -21.85 -20.25 -27.24
N ASP A 14 -22.58 -19.20 -27.57
CA ASP A 14 -22.27 -18.25 -28.64
C ASP A 14 -21.48 -17.02 -28.18
N GLY A 15 -21.12 -16.95 -26.89
CA GLY A 15 -20.50 -15.78 -26.23
C GLY A 15 -21.50 -14.96 -25.42
N VAL A 16 -21.09 -13.77 -24.97
CA VAL A 16 -21.89 -12.85 -24.14
C VAL A 16 -22.12 -11.52 -24.85
N GLU A 17 -23.23 -10.88 -24.52
CA GLU A 17 -23.53 -9.52 -24.95
C GLU A 17 -22.66 -8.53 -24.20
N TYR A 18 -22.31 -7.43 -24.85
CA TYR A 18 -21.60 -6.32 -24.26
C TYR A 18 -22.47 -5.06 -24.35
N TRP A 19 -22.74 -4.45 -23.22
CA TRP A 19 -23.62 -3.31 -23.15
C TRP A 19 -22.84 -2.05 -22.74
N PRO A 20 -23.11 -0.86 -23.38
CA PRO A 20 -22.57 0.39 -22.94
C PRO A 20 -23.14 0.80 -21.58
N LEU A 21 -22.33 1.51 -20.76
CA LEU A 21 -22.76 1.90 -19.41
C LEU A 21 -24.03 2.78 -19.44
N GLU A 22 -24.25 3.58 -20.48
CA GLU A 22 -25.46 4.41 -20.64
C GLU A 22 -26.75 3.59 -20.76
N ASN A 23 -26.65 2.37 -21.24
CA ASN A 23 -27.81 1.45 -21.33
C ASN A 23 -28.06 0.69 -20.02
N LEU A 24 -27.08 0.73 -19.09
CA LEU A 24 -27.14 -0.01 -17.83
C LEU A 24 -27.61 0.84 -16.66
N GLY A 25 -27.37 2.15 -16.70
CA GLY A 25 -27.68 2.99 -15.56
C GLY A 25 -27.49 4.47 -15.84
N GLU A 26 -27.76 5.27 -14.82
CA GLU A 26 -27.64 6.72 -14.82
C GLU A 26 -26.43 7.17 -13.98
N PHE A 27 -25.66 8.13 -14.53
CA PHE A 27 -24.57 8.76 -13.79
C PHE A 27 -25.08 9.88 -12.90
N TYR A 28 -24.66 9.88 -11.64
CA TYR A 28 -24.93 10.96 -10.70
C TYR A 28 -23.64 11.57 -10.13
N ASN A 29 -23.73 12.84 -9.73
CA ASN A 29 -22.59 13.54 -9.13
C ASN A 29 -22.47 13.20 -7.65
N GLY A 30 -21.24 13.22 -7.11
CA GLY A 30 -21.03 13.36 -5.68
C GLY A 30 -21.53 14.72 -5.16
N LEU A 31 -21.16 15.06 -3.93
CA LEU A 31 -21.53 16.31 -3.27
C LEU A 31 -21.28 17.53 -4.16
N THR A 32 -22.28 18.41 -4.28
CA THR A 32 -22.22 19.64 -5.05
C THR A 32 -22.38 20.86 -4.16
N GLY A 33 -21.79 22.00 -4.55
CA GLY A 33 -21.92 23.26 -3.82
C GLY A 33 -21.24 23.29 -2.45
N LYS A 34 -20.29 22.38 -2.18
CA LYS A 34 -19.55 22.31 -0.92
C LYS A 34 -18.18 22.98 -1.03
N ASN A 35 -17.78 23.66 0.02
CA ASN A 35 -16.46 24.27 0.18
C ASN A 35 -15.70 23.57 1.33
N LYS A 36 -14.44 23.98 1.58
CA LYS A 36 -13.57 23.35 2.59
C LYS A 36 -14.17 23.38 4.00
N ASP A 37 -14.93 24.41 4.36
CA ASP A 37 -15.47 24.62 5.72
C ASP A 37 -16.71 23.75 5.98
N ASP A 38 -17.27 23.13 4.94
CA ASP A 38 -18.37 22.18 5.07
C ASP A 38 -17.92 20.78 5.50
N PHE A 39 -16.62 20.49 5.46
CA PHE A 39 -16.04 19.19 5.78
C PHE A 39 -15.41 19.16 7.18
N GLY A 40 -15.38 17.97 7.80
CA GLY A 40 -14.72 17.70 9.07
C GLY A 40 -15.64 17.72 10.30
N ASN A 41 -16.58 18.68 10.41
CA ASN A 41 -17.52 18.78 11.51
C ASN A 41 -18.97 18.87 10.99
N GLY A 42 -19.35 17.95 10.13
CA GLY A 42 -20.67 17.90 9.51
C GLY A 42 -21.65 16.99 10.23
N ASN A 43 -22.92 17.07 9.81
CA ASN A 43 -24.04 16.27 10.30
C ASN A 43 -24.33 15.02 9.46
N ALA A 44 -23.54 14.78 8.41
CA ALA A 44 -23.73 13.65 7.51
C ALA A 44 -22.37 13.02 7.16
N LYS A 45 -22.35 11.70 6.93
CA LYS A 45 -21.18 10.96 6.49
C LYS A 45 -21.00 10.99 4.99
N PHE A 46 -19.76 10.88 4.51
CA PHE A 46 -19.49 10.75 3.08
C PHE A 46 -18.34 9.79 2.77
N ILE A 47 -18.41 9.16 1.59
CA ILE A 47 -17.37 8.30 1.02
C ILE A 47 -16.30 9.21 0.41
N SER A 48 -15.07 9.12 0.94
CA SER A 48 -13.94 9.92 0.47
C SER A 48 -13.39 9.42 -0.88
N TYR A 49 -12.63 10.27 -1.57
CA TYR A 49 -11.93 9.92 -2.81
C TYR A 49 -11.04 8.67 -2.62
N MET A 50 -10.25 8.62 -1.53
CA MET A 50 -9.36 7.50 -1.26
C MET A 50 -10.10 6.21 -0.98
N ASN A 51 -11.30 6.26 -0.41
CA ASN A 51 -12.14 5.08 -0.24
C ASN A 51 -12.50 4.46 -1.60
N VAL A 52 -12.96 5.30 -2.55
CA VAL A 52 -13.28 4.86 -3.92
C VAL A 52 -12.04 4.37 -4.66
N TYR A 53 -10.94 5.10 -4.55
CA TYR A 53 -9.68 4.79 -5.24
C TYR A 53 -9.09 3.44 -4.80
N SER A 54 -9.04 3.20 -3.48
CA SER A 54 -8.26 2.09 -2.92
C SER A 54 -9.06 0.78 -2.75
N ASN A 55 -10.40 0.84 -2.71
CA ASN A 55 -11.19 -0.34 -2.37
C ASN A 55 -12.02 -0.84 -3.55
N PHE A 56 -12.06 -2.15 -3.74
CA PHE A 56 -12.96 -2.82 -4.69
C PHE A 56 -14.42 -2.73 -4.22
N SER A 57 -14.67 -3.02 -2.95
CA SER A 57 -15.93 -2.78 -2.26
C SER A 57 -15.85 -1.51 -1.44
N THR A 58 -16.84 -0.64 -1.56
CA THR A 58 -16.90 0.62 -0.82
C THR A 58 -17.01 0.34 0.68
N LYS A 59 -16.12 0.93 1.48
CA LYS A 59 -16.21 0.87 2.94
C LYS A 59 -17.23 1.88 3.42
N LEU A 60 -18.27 1.42 4.12
CA LEU A 60 -19.33 2.27 4.65
C LEU A 60 -19.07 2.75 6.10
N ASP A 61 -18.20 2.04 6.82
CA ASP A 61 -17.72 2.50 8.13
C ASP A 61 -16.68 3.62 7.93
N VAL A 62 -17.17 4.84 7.82
CA VAL A 62 -16.36 6.05 7.57
C VAL A 62 -16.59 7.07 8.67
N SER A 63 -15.52 7.80 9.00
CA SER A 63 -15.53 8.91 9.97
C SER A 63 -15.62 10.29 9.31
N ASP A 64 -15.42 10.35 7.99
CA ASP A 64 -15.45 11.60 7.24
C ASP A 64 -16.85 12.20 7.24
N THR A 65 -16.98 13.48 7.65
CA THR A 65 -18.28 14.15 7.75
C THR A 65 -18.35 15.43 6.92
N VAL A 66 -19.58 15.79 6.52
CA VAL A 66 -19.91 16.96 5.72
C VAL A 66 -21.20 17.60 6.25
N LYS A 67 -21.31 18.91 6.15
CA LYS A 67 -22.55 19.64 6.45
C LYS A 67 -23.51 19.53 5.27
N VAL A 68 -24.72 19.00 5.52
CA VAL A 68 -25.81 18.94 4.56
C VAL A 68 -27.03 19.65 5.15
N GLY A 69 -27.54 20.66 4.45
CA GLY A 69 -28.70 21.44 4.88
C GLY A 69 -29.97 20.61 4.80
N LYS A 70 -30.99 20.91 5.67
CA LYS A 70 -32.25 20.16 5.72
C LYS A 70 -33.02 20.14 4.39
N ASN A 71 -32.91 21.20 3.58
CA ASN A 71 -33.58 21.33 2.28
C ASN A 71 -32.61 21.15 1.10
N GLU A 72 -31.40 20.71 1.36
CA GLU A 72 -30.38 20.52 0.34
C GLU A 72 -30.52 19.14 -0.31
N GLN A 73 -30.70 19.14 -1.63
CA GLN A 73 -30.80 17.91 -2.40
C GLN A 73 -29.39 17.45 -2.81
N GLN A 74 -28.94 16.35 -2.22
CA GLN A 74 -27.69 15.70 -2.53
C GLN A 74 -27.96 14.22 -2.86
N ASN A 75 -27.20 13.66 -3.80
CA ASN A 75 -27.30 12.24 -4.13
C ASN A 75 -26.75 11.39 -2.99
N GLN A 76 -27.56 10.49 -2.48
CA GLN A 76 -27.14 9.47 -1.52
C GLN A 76 -26.59 8.26 -2.25
N VAL A 77 -25.60 7.61 -1.65
CA VAL A 77 -25.04 6.33 -2.11
C VAL A 77 -25.99 5.21 -1.70
N LEU A 78 -26.28 4.28 -2.60
CA LEU A 78 -27.18 3.15 -2.37
C LEU A 78 -26.49 1.81 -2.68
N TYR A 79 -27.04 0.72 -2.14
CA TYR A 79 -26.62 -0.64 -2.49
C TYR A 79 -26.63 -0.86 -4.01
N GLY A 80 -25.56 -1.43 -4.52
CA GLY A 80 -25.38 -1.71 -5.95
C GLY A 80 -24.85 -0.54 -6.77
N ASP A 81 -24.70 0.66 -6.18
CA ASP A 81 -24.06 1.78 -6.88
C ASP A 81 -22.59 1.48 -7.18
N VAL A 82 -22.16 1.88 -8.37
CA VAL A 82 -20.76 1.88 -8.78
C VAL A 82 -20.22 3.29 -8.65
N LEU A 83 -19.20 3.47 -7.83
CA LEU A 83 -18.56 4.76 -7.57
C LEU A 83 -17.27 4.86 -8.36
N PHE A 84 -16.97 6.02 -8.95
CA PHE A 84 -15.76 6.28 -9.73
C PHE A 84 -15.05 7.53 -9.26
N THR A 85 -13.72 7.51 -9.31
CA THR A 85 -12.94 8.75 -9.16
C THR A 85 -13.08 9.61 -10.41
N GLY A 86 -13.31 10.91 -10.23
CA GLY A 86 -13.55 11.86 -11.33
C GLY A 86 -12.27 12.44 -11.94
N SER A 87 -11.15 12.34 -11.23
CA SER A 87 -9.83 12.83 -11.69
C SER A 87 -8.68 12.06 -11.08
N SER A 88 -7.48 12.15 -11.72
CA SER A 88 -6.26 11.50 -11.27
C SER A 88 -5.02 12.28 -11.72
N GLU A 89 -3.85 11.90 -11.22
CA GLU A 89 -2.55 12.46 -11.65
C GLU A 89 -2.03 11.79 -12.92
N THR A 90 -2.42 10.53 -13.15
CA THR A 90 -2.06 9.77 -14.35
C THR A 90 -3.30 9.27 -15.10
N PRO A 91 -3.23 9.06 -16.44
CA PRO A 91 -4.36 8.51 -17.20
C PRO A 91 -4.73 7.09 -16.76
N GLU A 92 -3.75 6.28 -16.34
CA GLU A 92 -3.92 4.90 -15.91
C GLU A 92 -4.76 4.78 -14.63
N GLU A 93 -4.69 5.80 -13.76
CA GLU A 93 -5.44 5.86 -12.51
C GLU A 93 -6.82 6.53 -12.65
N CYS A 94 -7.14 7.02 -13.86
CA CYS A 94 -8.40 7.69 -14.11
C CYS A 94 -9.58 6.71 -14.00
N ALA A 95 -10.71 7.18 -13.48
CA ALA A 95 -11.93 6.39 -13.29
C ALA A 95 -11.71 5.08 -12.51
N MET A 96 -10.93 5.12 -11.41
CA MET A 96 -10.87 4.01 -10.48
C MET A 96 -12.23 3.79 -9.85
N SER A 97 -12.65 2.52 -9.75
CA SER A 97 -14.00 2.16 -9.34
C SER A 97 -14.06 1.49 -7.97
N SER A 98 -15.14 1.69 -7.26
CA SER A 98 -15.52 0.95 -6.06
C SER A 98 -17.02 0.66 -6.11
N VAL A 99 -17.46 -0.50 -5.63
CA VAL A 99 -18.88 -0.90 -5.71
C VAL A 99 -19.46 -1.03 -4.31
N VAL A 100 -20.67 -0.55 -4.11
CA VAL A 100 -21.41 -0.69 -2.86
C VAL A 100 -22.03 -2.08 -2.79
N THR A 101 -21.36 -3.00 -2.09
CA THR A 101 -21.69 -4.43 -2.06
C THR A 101 -22.50 -4.87 -0.84
N VAL A 102 -22.81 -3.94 0.07
CA VAL A 102 -23.62 -4.16 1.27
C VAL A 102 -24.68 -3.08 1.40
N ASP A 103 -25.76 -3.36 2.13
CA ASP A 103 -26.83 -2.40 2.37
C ASP A 103 -26.36 -1.17 3.12
N VAL A 104 -26.90 -0.01 2.73
CA VAL A 104 -26.59 1.28 3.31
C VAL A 104 -27.63 1.61 4.35
N ALA A 105 -27.27 1.46 5.65
CA ALA A 105 -28.22 1.60 6.75
C ALA A 105 -28.60 3.05 7.08
N GLU A 106 -27.75 4.03 6.76
CA GLU A 106 -27.96 5.46 7.02
C GLU A 106 -27.57 6.29 5.80
N PRO A 107 -28.12 7.49 5.62
CA PRO A 107 -27.76 8.35 4.50
C PRO A 107 -26.25 8.64 4.49
N ILE A 108 -25.62 8.26 3.40
CA ILE A 108 -24.20 8.52 3.15
C ILE A 108 -24.03 9.15 1.76
N TYR A 109 -23.12 10.10 1.65
CA TYR A 109 -22.92 10.87 0.44
C TYR A 109 -21.58 10.50 -0.22
N LEU A 110 -21.36 10.97 -1.44
CA LEU A 110 -20.14 10.71 -2.21
C LEU A 110 -19.31 11.99 -2.32
N ASN A 111 -18.00 11.90 -2.17
CA ASN A 111 -17.09 13.03 -2.35
C ASN A 111 -17.31 13.75 -3.68
N SER A 112 -17.15 15.08 -3.70
CA SER A 112 -17.35 15.94 -4.88
C SER A 112 -16.41 15.65 -6.06
N PHE A 113 -15.25 15.04 -5.81
CA PHE A 113 -14.31 14.60 -6.85
C PHE A 113 -14.61 13.20 -7.39
N CYS A 114 -15.73 12.61 -6.99
CA CYS A 114 -16.21 11.31 -7.41
C CYS A 114 -17.60 11.45 -8.04
N PHE A 115 -18.01 10.43 -8.78
CA PHE A 115 -19.36 10.30 -9.33
C PHE A 115 -19.80 8.85 -9.26
N GLY A 116 -21.11 8.61 -9.29
CA GLY A 116 -21.68 7.26 -9.24
C GLY A 116 -22.37 6.89 -10.54
N LEU A 117 -22.52 5.59 -10.77
CA LEU A 117 -23.42 4.98 -11.74
C LEU A 117 -24.44 4.14 -10.96
N ARG A 118 -25.72 4.44 -11.11
CA ARG A 118 -26.83 3.69 -10.53
C ARG A 118 -27.50 2.88 -11.61
N LEU A 119 -27.54 1.58 -11.44
CA LEU A 119 -28.15 0.68 -12.42
C LEU A 119 -29.67 0.86 -12.45
N PHE A 120 -30.28 0.87 -13.65
CA PHE A 120 -31.71 0.85 -13.85
C PHE A 120 -32.33 -0.46 -13.37
N ASP A 121 -31.67 -1.58 -13.63
CA ASP A 121 -32.06 -2.90 -13.18
C ASP A 121 -30.90 -3.55 -12.38
N LYS A 122 -31.09 -3.67 -11.08
CA LYS A 122 -30.12 -4.26 -10.16
C LYS A 122 -30.04 -5.79 -10.24
N SER A 123 -30.98 -6.44 -10.96
CA SER A 123 -30.99 -7.89 -11.11
C SER A 123 -30.04 -8.40 -12.20
N ILE A 124 -29.51 -7.52 -13.04
CA ILE A 124 -28.63 -7.89 -14.18
C ILE A 124 -27.23 -8.24 -13.72
N TYR A 125 -26.72 -7.51 -12.74
CA TYR A 125 -25.35 -7.69 -12.24
C TYR A 125 -25.32 -7.87 -10.72
N LEU A 126 -24.53 -8.83 -10.28
CA LEU A 126 -24.14 -8.92 -8.88
C LEU A 126 -23.15 -7.79 -8.57
N PRO A 127 -23.35 -6.99 -7.51
CA PRO A 127 -22.38 -5.97 -7.10
C PRO A 127 -20.97 -6.53 -6.90
N ASN A 128 -20.85 -7.73 -6.34
CA ASN A 128 -19.57 -8.43 -6.19
C ASN A 128 -18.94 -8.83 -7.52
N PHE A 129 -19.69 -9.05 -8.59
CA PHE A 129 -19.15 -9.26 -9.92
C PHE A 129 -18.62 -7.96 -10.52
N LEU A 130 -19.39 -6.87 -10.41
CA LEU A 130 -19.00 -5.55 -10.91
C LEU A 130 -17.72 -5.02 -10.25
N LYS A 131 -17.49 -5.26 -8.95
CA LYS A 131 -16.25 -4.82 -8.26
C LYS A 131 -14.99 -5.41 -8.90
N HIS A 132 -15.05 -6.66 -9.39
CA HIS A 132 -13.95 -7.30 -10.08
C HIS A 132 -13.87 -6.88 -11.55
N LEU A 133 -15.02 -6.86 -12.24
CA LEU A 133 -15.11 -6.56 -13.66
C LEU A 133 -14.54 -5.18 -14.01
N LEU A 134 -14.92 -4.15 -13.26
CA LEU A 134 -14.52 -2.77 -13.52
C LEU A 134 -13.05 -2.49 -13.19
N ARG A 135 -12.40 -3.40 -12.47
CA ARG A 135 -10.97 -3.40 -12.18
C ARG A 135 -10.18 -4.37 -13.08
N GLY A 136 -10.87 -5.15 -13.93
CA GLY A 136 -10.27 -6.04 -14.91
C GLY A 136 -9.60 -5.28 -16.06
N GLU A 137 -8.55 -5.85 -16.63
CA GLU A 137 -7.67 -5.21 -17.62
C GLU A 137 -8.44 -4.67 -18.84
N GLU A 138 -9.37 -5.47 -19.41
CA GLU A 138 -10.14 -5.10 -20.61
C GLU A 138 -10.99 -3.84 -20.37
N VAL A 139 -11.70 -3.81 -19.23
CA VAL A 139 -12.55 -2.65 -18.88
C VAL A 139 -11.69 -1.47 -18.47
N ARG A 140 -10.60 -1.68 -17.71
CA ARG A 140 -9.67 -0.62 -17.33
C ARG A 140 -9.07 0.08 -18.55
N LYS A 141 -8.66 -0.66 -19.59
CA LYS A 141 -8.18 -0.08 -20.85
C LYS A 141 -9.19 0.87 -21.51
N GLN A 142 -10.48 0.57 -21.42
CA GLN A 142 -11.53 1.46 -21.92
C GLN A 142 -11.71 2.69 -21.00
N LEU A 143 -11.75 2.48 -19.68
CA LEU A 143 -11.91 3.54 -18.68
C LEU A 143 -10.76 4.55 -18.75
N CYS A 144 -9.52 4.12 -18.89
CA CYS A 144 -8.36 5.01 -19.03
C CYS A 144 -8.46 5.91 -20.28
N LYS A 145 -9.06 5.43 -21.38
CA LYS A 145 -9.28 6.22 -22.60
C LYS A 145 -10.35 7.33 -22.43
N THR A 146 -11.09 7.32 -21.33
CA THR A 146 -12.04 8.40 -21.00
C THR A 146 -11.35 9.63 -20.40
N ALA A 147 -10.08 9.49 -19.99
CA ALA A 147 -9.28 10.56 -19.43
C ALA A 147 -9.03 11.70 -20.44
N ASN A 148 -9.14 12.95 -19.96
CA ASN A 148 -8.78 14.16 -20.68
C ASN A 148 -7.95 15.05 -19.77
N GLY A 149 -6.88 15.64 -20.28
CA GLY A 149 -5.98 16.55 -19.55
C GLY A 149 -4.51 16.28 -19.86
N VAL A 150 -3.62 17.07 -19.26
CA VAL A 150 -2.16 16.98 -19.48
C VAL A 150 -1.43 16.79 -18.14
N THR A 151 -1.71 17.63 -17.14
CA THR A 151 -1.10 17.56 -15.79
C THR A 151 -2.05 16.95 -14.76
N ARG A 152 -3.33 17.07 -14.98
CA ARG A 152 -4.41 16.45 -14.22
C ARG A 152 -5.43 15.91 -15.20
N PHE A 153 -5.76 14.65 -15.06
CA PHE A 153 -6.66 13.92 -15.94
C PHE A 153 -8.07 13.88 -15.32
N ASN A 154 -9.06 14.31 -16.08
CA ASN A 154 -10.46 14.28 -15.68
C ASN A 154 -11.25 13.29 -16.54
N VAL A 155 -12.20 12.60 -15.95
CA VAL A 155 -13.07 11.65 -16.64
C VAL A 155 -14.08 12.41 -17.53
N SER A 156 -14.14 12.04 -18.81
CA SER A 156 -15.19 12.47 -19.71
C SER A 156 -16.42 11.59 -19.58
N LYS A 157 -17.49 12.09 -18.94
CA LYS A 157 -18.75 11.32 -18.81
C LYS A 157 -19.36 10.87 -20.14
N PRO A 158 -19.34 11.68 -21.23
CA PRO A 158 -19.82 11.21 -22.55
C PRO A 158 -19.00 10.05 -23.11
N LYS A 159 -17.68 10.01 -22.88
CA LYS A 159 -16.85 8.85 -23.24
C LYS A 159 -17.10 7.67 -22.31
N MET A 160 -17.29 7.92 -21.02
CA MET A 160 -17.61 6.93 -20.01
C MET A 160 -18.91 6.19 -20.31
N ALA A 161 -19.94 6.90 -20.76
CA ALA A 161 -21.22 6.35 -21.16
C ALA A 161 -21.10 5.24 -22.24
N LYS A 162 -20.12 5.38 -23.13
CA LYS A 162 -19.86 4.45 -24.24
C LYS A 162 -18.95 3.26 -23.88
N VAL A 163 -18.39 3.21 -22.67
CA VAL A 163 -17.63 2.06 -22.20
C VAL A 163 -18.52 0.84 -22.16
N THR A 164 -18.10 -0.25 -22.80
CA THR A 164 -18.89 -1.48 -22.88
C THR A 164 -18.38 -2.53 -21.94
N ILE A 165 -19.28 -3.19 -21.21
CA ILE A 165 -18.98 -4.28 -20.30
C ILE A 165 -19.76 -5.55 -20.66
N PRO A 166 -19.17 -6.75 -20.44
CA PRO A 166 -19.85 -8.03 -20.71
C PRO A 166 -20.99 -8.27 -19.72
N ARG A 167 -22.06 -8.90 -20.20
CA ARG A 167 -23.25 -9.28 -19.43
C ARG A 167 -23.43 -10.79 -19.40
N PRO A 168 -22.59 -11.55 -18.68
CA PRO A 168 -22.81 -12.97 -18.53
C PRO A 168 -24.02 -13.24 -17.62
N PRO A 169 -24.72 -14.37 -17.81
CA PRO A 169 -25.83 -14.78 -16.93
C PRO A 169 -25.40 -14.92 -15.47
N LEU A 170 -26.33 -14.69 -14.55
CA LEU A 170 -26.07 -14.69 -13.09
C LEU A 170 -25.32 -15.96 -12.60
N PRO A 171 -25.62 -17.20 -13.01
CA PRO A 171 -24.86 -18.37 -12.54
C PRO A 171 -23.36 -18.33 -12.91
N VAL A 172 -23.02 -17.68 -14.05
CA VAL A 172 -21.62 -17.47 -14.45
C VAL A 172 -20.97 -16.37 -13.58
N GLN A 173 -21.71 -15.28 -13.31
CA GLN A 173 -21.24 -14.23 -12.41
C GLN A 173 -20.99 -14.77 -11.00
N GLU A 174 -21.91 -15.57 -10.44
CA GLU A 174 -21.79 -16.19 -9.11
C GLU A 174 -20.52 -17.04 -8.99
N GLU A 175 -20.26 -17.89 -9.99
CA GLU A 175 -19.09 -18.76 -9.96
C GLU A 175 -17.78 -17.97 -10.08
N ILE A 176 -17.74 -16.93 -10.93
CA ILE A 176 -16.59 -16.02 -11.04
C ILE A 176 -16.35 -15.29 -9.71
N VAL A 177 -17.41 -14.74 -9.10
CA VAL A 177 -17.34 -14.09 -7.78
C VAL A 177 -16.79 -15.05 -6.73
N ARG A 178 -17.30 -16.27 -6.67
CA ARG A 178 -16.85 -17.30 -5.73
C ARG A 178 -15.34 -17.55 -5.85
N ILE A 179 -14.81 -17.64 -7.08
CA ILE A 179 -13.38 -17.85 -7.31
C ILE A 179 -12.56 -16.61 -6.91
N LEU A 180 -12.95 -15.43 -7.37
CA LEU A 180 -12.18 -14.21 -7.17
C LEU A 180 -12.24 -13.71 -5.72
N ASP A 181 -13.38 -13.81 -5.05
CA ASP A 181 -13.53 -13.47 -3.64
C ASP A 181 -12.73 -14.40 -2.72
N ASN A 182 -12.59 -15.69 -3.10
CA ASN A 182 -11.71 -16.59 -2.36
C ASN A 182 -10.23 -16.15 -2.44
N PHE A 183 -9.73 -15.71 -3.61
CA PHE A 183 -8.39 -15.14 -3.71
C PHE A 183 -8.23 -13.88 -2.86
N MET A 184 -9.22 -12.97 -2.88
CA MET A 184 -9.18 -11.75 -2.06
C MET A 184 -9.22 -12.06 -0.57
N GLY A 185 -9.99 -13.05 -0.15
CA GLY A 185 -10.02 -13.53 1.24
C GLY A 185 -8.64 -14.00 1.71
N LEU A 186 -7.99 -14.86 0.92
CA LEU A 186 -6.62 -15.33 1.22
C LEU A 186 -5.60 -14.19 1.29
N ILE A 187 -5.69 -13.18 0.41
CA ILE A 187 -4.82 -12.01 0.46
C ILE A 187 -5.06 -11.23 1.76
N SER A 188 -6.32 -11.00 2.11
CA SER A 188 -6.70 -10.27 3.33
C SER A 188 -6.23 -10.98 4.62
N GLU A 189 -6.33 -12.31 4.66
CA GLU A 189 -5.83 -13.14 5.77
C GLU A 189 -4.30 -12.99 5.91
N LEU A 190 -3.55 -13.08 4.81
CA LEU A 190 -2.10 -12.91 4.83
C LEU A 190 -1.67 -11.49 5.22
N GLU A 191 -2.40 -10.46 4.77
CA GLU A 191 -2.16 -9.06 5.17
C GLU A 191 -2.43 -8.87 6.68
N ALA A 192 -3.50 -9.44 7.21
CA ALA A 192 -3.81 -9.42 8.64
C ALA A 192 -2.74 -10.17 9.46
N GLU A 193 -2.27 -11.33 8.98
CA GLU A 193 -1.19 -12.07 9.61
C GLU A 193 0.11 -11.24 9.61
N LEU A 194 0.47 -10.60 8.51
CA LEU A 194 1.67 -9.75 8.43
C LEU A 194 1.61 -8.63 9.47
N VAL A 195 0.46 -7.96 9.62
CA VAL A 195 0.27 -6.90 10.63
C VAL A 195 0.43 -7.47 12.05
N ALA A 196 -0.16 -8.62 12.33
CA ALA A 196 -0.06 -9.29 13.64
C ALA A 196 1.38 -9.70 13.95
N ARG A 197 2.10 -10.26 12.96
CA ARG A 197 3.51 -10.68 13.11
C ARG A 197 4.45 -9.49 13.31
N ARG A 198 4.23 -8.39 12.60
CA ARG A 198 4.99 -7.15 12.82
C ARG A 198 4.80 -6.59 14.22
N LYS A 199 3.56 -6.57 14.73
CA LYS A 199 3.27 -6.15 16.11
C LYS A 199 3.93 -7.09 17.13
N GLN A 200 3.89 -8.40 16.91
CA GLN A 200 4.55 -9.40 17.73
C GLN A 200 6.07 -9.20 17.72
N TYR A 201 6.67 -8.96 16.54
CA TYR A 201 8.10 -8.69 16.38
C TYR A 201 8.53 -7.44 17.18
N GLU A 202 7.76 -6.33 17.08
CA GLU A 202 8.05 -5.12 17.85
C GLU A 202 7.99 -5.37 19.36
N GLN A 203 7.02 -6.17 19.82
CA GLN A 203 6.87 -6.52 21.23
C GLN A 203 8.05 -7.38 21.71
N TYR A 204 8.39 -8.46 20.99
CA TYR A 204 9.54 -9.31 21.32
C TYR A 204 10.84 -8.54 21.32
N ARG A 205 11.03 -7.63 20.36
CA ARG A 205 12.22 -6.77 20.31
C ARG A 205 12.34 -5.95 21.58
N LYS A 206 11.25 -5.32 22.04
CA LYS A 206 11.26 -4.56 23.31
C LYS A 206 11.57 -5.44 24.52
N GLU A 207 11.01 -6.63 24.58
CA GLU A 207 11.23 -7.57 25.69
C GLU A 207 12.68 -8.10 25.72
N LEU A 208 13.25 -8.45 24.57
CA LEU A 208 14.61 -8.94 24.47
C LEU A 208 15.67 -7.89 24.83
N PHE A 209 15.33 -6.61 24.66
CA PHE A 209 16.21 -5.49 25.04
C PHE A 209 15.83 -4.87 26.40
N ALA A 210 14.86 -5.42 27.13
CA ALA A 210 14.52 -5.00 28.49
C ALA A 210 15.47 -5.65 29.50
N PHE A 211 16.72 -5.25 29.46
CA PHE A 211 17.73 -5.71 30.40
C PHE A 211 17.53 -5.06 31.79
N GLY A 212 17.68 -5.86 32.84
CA GLY A 212 17.75 -5.36 34.22
C GLY A 212 19.15 -4.81 34.57
N ASP A 213 19.36 -4.59 35.86
CA ASP A 213 20.60 -3.98 36.39
C ASP A 213 21.88 -4.83 36.21
N ASN A 214 21.74 -6.08 35.75
CA ASN A 214 22.83 -7.04 35.60
C ASN A 214 23.58 -6.94 34.28
N VAL A 215 23.23 -5.99 33.40
CA VAL A 215 23.91 -5.78 32.10
C VAL A 215 24.65 -4.46 32.11
N GLU A 216 25.91 -4.48 31.66
CA GLU A 216 26.70 -3.29 31.46
C GLU A 216 26.07 -2.41 30.37
N TRP A 217 25.97 -1.11 30.58
CA TRP A 217 25.55 -0.14 29.58
C TRP A 217 26.74 0.66 29.10
N LYS A 218 26.95 0.69 27.78
CA LYS A 218 28.02 1.45 27.13
C LYS A 218 27.44 2.57 26.27
N MET A 219 28.16 3.64 26.09
CA MET A 219 27.79 4.64 25.09
C MET A 219 28.09 4.10 23.69
N LEU A 220 27.32 4.54 22.68
CA LEU A 220 27.53 4.12 21.29
C LEU A 220 28.98 4.34 20.82
N GLN A 221 29.62 5.45 21.25
CA GLN A 221 31.03 5.75 20.97
C GLN A 221 32.02 4.73 21.54
N ASP A 222 31.65 3.95 22.56
CA ASP A 222 32.53 2.96 23.19
C ASP A 222 32.53 1.63 22.44
N VAL A 223 31.55 1.40 21.57
CA VAL A 223 31.35 0.18 20.79
C VAL A 223 31.52 0.36 19.27
N CYS A 224 31.44 1.59 18.77
CA CYS A 224 31.67 1.89 17.36
C CYS A 224 32.18 3.33 17.14
N VAL A 225 32.76 3.54 15.96
CA VAL A 225 33.12 4.88 15.47
C VAL A 225 32.14 5.30 14.39
N ILE A 226 31.47 6.43 14.59
CA ILE A 226 30.54 6.99 13.60
C ILE A 226 31.34 7.79 12.57
N LYS A 227 31.10 7.55 11.29
CA LYS A 227 31.76 8.22 10.16
C LYS A 227 30.74 8.93 9.27
N HIS A 228 31.19 9.98 8.60
CA HIS A 228 30.39 10.74 7.64
C HIS A 228 30.39 10.08 6.26
N GLY A 229 29.30 10.20 5.55
CA GLY A 229 29.25 9.95 4.12
C GLY A 229 29.76 11.14 3.29
N SER A 230 29.95 10.92 2.00
CA SER A 230 30.46 11.91 1.05
C SER A 230 29.79 11.83 -0.31
N ASP A 231 30.04 12.84 -1.17
CA ASP A 231 29.45 12.88 -2.51
C ASP A 231 30.00 11.75 -3.40
N TYR A 232 29.16 11.22 -4.27
CA TYR A 232 29.45 10.12 -5.20
C TYR A 232 29.34 10.53 -6.68
N LYS A 233 28.96 11.77 -6.98
CA LYS A 233 28.60 12.20 -8.33
C LYS A 233 29.73 12.14 -9.36
N SER A 234 30.98 12.08 -8.88
CA SER A 234 32.16 11.92 -9.73
C SER A 234 32.49 10.46 -10.07
N PHE A 235 31.72 9.49 -9.55
CA PHE A 235 32.00 8.06 -9.75
C PHE A 235 31.27 7.50 -10.96
N GLY A 236 31.84 6.44 -11.54
CA GLY A 236 31.22 5.67 -12.59
C GLY A 236 30.09 4.78 -12.06
N HIS A 237 29.24 4.31 -12.97
CA HIS A 237 28.24 3.30 -12.63
C HIS A 237 28.95 1.96 -12.30
N GLY A 238 28.47 1.27 -11.26
CA GLY A 238 29.07 0.01 -10.77
C GLY A 238 28.12 -0.83 -9.95
N ASN A 239 28.65 -1.67 -9.06
CA ASN A 239 27.88 -2.67 -8.30
C ASN A 239 27.71 -2.31 -6.82
N TYR A 240 28.33 -1.24 -6.34
CA TYR A 240 28.25 -0.88 -4.93
C TYR A 240 27.09 0.06 -4.66
N PRO A 241 26.15 -0.30 -3.78
CA PRO A 241 24.99 0.54 -3.48
C PRO A 241 25.41 1.84 -2.79
N VAL A 242 24.77 2.94 -3.19
CA VAL A 242 24.91 4.26 -2.56
C VAL A 242 23.69 4.50 -1.68
N TYR A 243 23.91 4.63 -0.37
CA TYR A 243 22.85 4.86 0.61
C TYR A 243 22.64 6.35 0.90
N GLY A 244 21.38 6.78 0.80
CA GLY A 244 20.86 7.99 1.42
C GLY A 244 19.96 7.66 2.62
N SER A 245 19.43 8.66 3.31
CA SER A 245 18.54 8.47 4.47
C SER A 245 17.25 7.70 4.13
N GLY A 246 16.84 7.66 2.87
CA GLY A 246 15.67 6.90 2.40
C GLY A 246 15.96 5.44 2.03
N GLY A 247 17.23 5.05 1.89
CA GLY A 247 17.69 3.77 1.38
C GLY A 247 18.63 3.91 0.18
N ILE A 248 18.72 2.87 -0.66
CA ILE A 248 19.57 2.86 -1.85
C ILE A 248 19.09 3.89 -2.87
N MET A 249 20.00 4.73 -3.35
CA MET A 249 19.74 5.79 -4.35
C MET A 249 20.20 5.40 -5.74
N THR A 250 21.38 4.76 -5.84
CA THR A 250 22.03 4.36 -7.09
C THR A 250 23.14 3.36 -6.80
N TYR A 251 23.91 2.97 -7.83
CA TYR A 251 25.06 2.08 -7.72
C TYR A 251 26.28 2.72 -8.39
N VAL A 252 27.46 2.57 -7.75
CA VAL A 252 28.74 3.14 -8.20
C VAL A 252 29.84 2.10 -8.26
N ASP A 253 31.00 2.47 -8.88
CA ASP A 253 32.17 1.62 -9.08
C ASP A 253 33.12 1.58 -7.87
N ARG A 254 32.80 2.29 -6.78
CA ARG A 254 33.62 2.42 -5.57
C ARG A 254 32.78 2.24 -4.31
N TYR A 255 33.43 1.83 -3.23
CA TYR A 255 32.82 1.74 -1.91
C TYR A 255 33.60 2.58 -0.88
N ALA A 256 32.90 3.02 0.16
CA ALA A 256 33.49 3.74 1.30
C ALA A 256 33.90 2.77 2.41
N TYR A 257 33.14 1.67 2.57
CA TYR A 257 33.35 0.69 3.61
C TYR A 257 32.88 -0.70 3.17
N ASP A 258 33.60 -1.76 3.58
CA ASP A 258 33.42 -3.13 3.11
C ASP A 258 33.13 -4.16 4.23
N LYS A 259 32.87 -3.66 5.44
CA LYS A 259 32.51 -4.52 6.60
C LYS A 259 31.09 -4.25 7.04
N PRO A 260 30.48 -5.16 7.84
CA PRO A 260 29.15 -4.94 8.40
C PRO A 260 29.05 -3.61 9.17
N SER A 261 28.02 -2.85 8.85
CA SER A 261 27.79 -1.50 9.39
C SER A 261 26.33 -1.22 9.63
N VAL A 262 26.06 -0.35 10.60
CA VAL A 262 24.74 0.25 10.84
C VAL A 262 24.77 1.67 10.31
N LEU A 263 23.84 1.97 9.39
CA LEU A 263 23.70 3.28 8.80
C LEU A 263 22.67 4.08 9.59
N LEU A 264 23.10 5.25 10.09
CA LEU A 264 22.27 6.13 10.90
C LEU A 264 21.91 7.40 10.13
N PRO A 265 20.63 7.83 10.12
CA PRO A 265 20.24 9.03 9.40
C PRO A 265 20.86 10.28 10.05
N ARG A 266 21.34 11.21 9.22
CA ARG A 266 21.79 12.54 9.65
C ARG A 266 20.73 13.59 9.39
N LYS A 267 20.04 13.49 8.24
CA LYS A 267 18.98 14.40 7.75
C LYS A 267 17.93 13.59 7.00
N GLY A 268 16.75 14.16 6.83
CA GLY A 268 15.65 13.53 6.08
C GLY A 268 14.86 12.52 6.91
N SER A 269 14.81 11.25 6.51
CA SER A 269 14.04 10.18 7.19
C SER A 269 14.77 9.72 8.47
N LEU A 270 14.58 10.45 9.58
CA LEU A 270 15.29 10.18 10.85
C LEU A 270 14.89 8.87 11.54
N ASP A 271 13.86 8.21 11.08
CA ASP A 271 13.34 6.93 11.58
C ASP A 271 13.90 5.71 10.82
N LYS A 272 14.64 5.94 9.72
CA LYS A 272 15.18 4.84 8.90
C LYS A 272 16.63 4.55 9.26
N ILE A 273 16.83 3.39 9.87
CA ILE A 273 18.15 2.81 10.15
C ILE A 273 18.34 1.63 9.19
N HIS A 274 19.54 1.51 8.60
CA HIS A 274 19.84 0.40 7.69
C HIS A 274 20.98 -0.45 8.25
N TYR A 275 20.91 -1.76 8.08
CA TYR A 275 22.02 -2.69 8.27
C TYR A 275 22.58 -3.06 6.91
N VAL A 276 23.90 -3.00 6.75
CA VAL A 276 24.59 -3.33 5.50
C VAL A 276 25.79 -4.23 5.82
N ASP A 277 25.87 -5.38 5.16
CA ASP A 277 26.92 -6.39 5.31
C ASP A 277 27.73 -6.65 4.03
N GLN A 278 27.57 -5.77 3.04
CA GLN A 278 28.32 -5.78 1.78
C GLN A 278 29.03 -4.43 1.58
N PRO A 279 30.04 -4.35 0.70
CA PRO A 279 30.65 -3.07 0.37
C PRO A 279 29.63 -2.04 -0.12
N PHE A 280 29.71 -0.81 0.40
CA PHE A 280 28.75 0.24 0.10
C PHE A 280 29.39 1.63 0.08
N TRP A 281 28.67 2.59 -0.50
CA TRP A 281 28.90 4.02 -0.36
C TRP A 281 27.71 4.67 0.35
N ASN A 282 27.96 5.77 1.06
CA ASN A 282 26.88 6.57 1.67
C ASN A 282 27.12 8.05 1.48
N VAL A 283 26.01 8.79 1.25
CA VAL A 283 26.04 10.26 1.09
C VAL A 283 26.02 10.98 2.43
N ASP A 284 26.21 12.30 2.41
CA ASP A 284 26.31 13.17 3.60
C ASP A 284 25.04 13.21 4.47
N THR A 285 23.89 12.71 3.97
CA THR A 285 22.65 12.59 4.74
C THR A 285 22.59 11.38 5.66
N VAL A 286 23.61 10.50 5.61
CA VAL A 286 23.69 9.25 6.38
C VAL A 286 25.10 9.12 6.97
N PHE A 287 25.17 8.71 8.23
CA PHE A 287 26.39 8.21 8.86
C PHE A 287 26.51 6.70 8.68
N TYR A 288 27.73 6.18 8.67
CA TYR A 288 27.98 4.76 8.85
C TYR A 288 28.79 4.49 10.12
N THR A 289 28.77 3.27 10.62
CA THR A 289 29.47 2.85 11.84
C THR A 289 30.56 1.85 11.54
N GLU A 290 31.75 2.10 12.09
CA GLU A 290 32.84 1.11 12.17
C GLU A 290 32.76 0.45 13.54
N ILE A 291 32.32 -0.82 13.58
CA ILE A 291 32.02 -1.56 14.82
C ILE A 291 33.15 -2.50 15.16
N ASP A 292 33.56 -2.52 16.43
CA ASP A 292 34.52 -3.52 16.96
C ASP A 292 33.80 -4.86 17.16
N THR A 293 33.89 -5.71 16.12
CA THR A 293 33.24 -7.02 16.11
C THR A 293 33.79 -8.04 17.11
N SER A 294 34.95 -7.75 17.74
CA SER A 294 35.43 -8.56 18.83
C SER A 294 34.65 -8.39 20.14
N LYS A 295 33.89 -7.31 20.25
CA LYS A 295 33.11 -6.94 21.44
C LYS A 295 31.60 -6.89 21.20
N THR A 296 31.18 -6.56 19.99
CA THR A 296 29.78 -6.28 19.72
C THR A 296 29.38 -6.76 18.34
N ILE A 297 28.23 -7.42 18.23
CA ILE A 297 27.65 -7.88 16.97
C ILE A 297 26.96 -6.72 16.27
N PRO A 298 27.29 -6.38 15.01
CA PRO A 298 26.69 -5.25 14.30
C PRO A 298 25.16 -5.32 14.20
N LYS A 299 24.59 -6.50 13.96
CA LYS A 299 23.14 -6.72 13.95
C LYS A 299 22.49 -6.50 15.31
N PHE A 300 23.19 -6.77 16.42
CA PHE A 300 22.70 -6.49 17.76
C PHE A 300 22.52 -4.97 17.96
N ILE A 301 23.50 -4.16 17.56
CA ILE A 301 23.39 -2.70 17.57
C ILE A 301 22.21 -2.24 16.68
N TYR A 302 22.10 -2.79 15.47
CA TYR A 302 21.01 -2.48 14.55
C TYR A 302 19.65 -2.72 15.19
N HIS A 303 19.39 -3.92 15.69
CA HIS A 303 18.10 -4.27 16.31
C HIS A 303 17.81 -3.44 17.56
N TYR A 304 18.83 -3.13 18.38
CA TYR A 304 18.65 -2.25 19.53
C TYR A 304 18.28 -0.82 19.10
N LEU A 305 19.00 -0.24 18.16
CA LEU A 305 18.77 1.13 17.71
C LEU A 305 17.39 1.30 17.06
N LEU A 306 16.78 0.24 16.51
CA LEU A 306 15.40 0.24 16.07
C LEU A 306 14.39 0.40 17.23
N THR A 307 14.78 0.17 18.49
CA THR A 307 13.94 0.45 19.68
C THR A 307 14.06 1.91 20.15
N VAL A 308 15.09 2.63 19.69
CA VAL A 308 15.39 3.99 20.11
C VAL A 308 14.68 5.00 19.21
N ASP A 309 13.88 5.87 19.80
CA ASP A 309 13.29 7.00 19.06
C ASP A 309 14.36 8.06 18.75
N LEU A 310 15.02 7.93 17.62
CA LEU A 310 16.09 8.83 17.19
C LEU A 310 15.60 10.28 17.00
N ARG A 311 14.32 10.53 16.81
CA ARG A 311 13.78 11.90 16.67
C ARG A 311 13.96 12.71 17.94
N ARG A 312 13.95 12.07 19.11
CA ARG A 312 14.25 12.73 20.41
C ARG A 312 15.69 13.23 20.52
N TRP A 313 16.58 12.69 19.68
CA TRP A 313 18.00 13.08 19.63
C TRP A 313 18.28 14.14 18.57
N SER A 314 17.26 14.58 17.81
CA SER A 314 17.40 15.61 16.79
C SER A 314 17.60 17.02 17.40
N ASN A 315 18.12 17.93 16.59
CA ASN A 315 18.26 19.34 17.00
C ASN A 315 16.89 19.99 17.19
N VAL A 316 16.79 20.84 18.21
CA VAL A 316 15.63 21.70 18.47
C VAL A 316 15.79 22.97 17.64
N GLY A 317 14.86 23.26 16.74
CA GLY A 317 14.86 24.42 15.85
C GLY A 317 15.52 24.19 14.49
N GLY A 318 14.86 24.58 13.41
CA GLY A 318 15.30 24.39 12.02
C GLY A 318 14.96 23.03 11.41
N VAL A 319 15.70 22.61 10.39
CA VAL A 319 15.52 21.29 9.75
C VAL A 319 15.98 20.20 10.73
N PRO A 320 15.12 19.22 11.05
CA PRO A 320 15.50 18.13 11.96
C PRO A 320 16.73 17.37 11.45
N GLY A 321 17.72 17.21 12.32
CA GLY A 321 18.95 16.49 11.98
C GLY A 321 19.61 15.90 13.20
N LEU A 322 20.34 14.80 13.00
CA LEU A 322 21.14 14.13 14.01
C LEU A 322 22.61 14.55 13.89
N THR A 323 23.27 14.68 15.01
CA THR A 323 24.71 14.96 15.06
C THR A 323 25.46 13.77 15.65
N GLN A 324 26.69 13.55 15.21
CA GLN A 324 27.55 12.48 15.73
C GLN A 324 27.70 12.58 17.25
N SER A 325 27.89 13.81 17.79
CA SER A 325 28.06 14.01 19.23
C SER A 325 26.84 13.63 20.07
N ARG A 326 25.63 13.71 19.52
CA ARG A 326 24.40 13.26 20.17
C ARG A 326 24.23 11.74 20.04
N LEU A 327 24.44 11.20 18.85
CA LEU A 327 24.36 9.75 18.60
C LEU A 327 25.37 9.00 19.47
N ASN A 328 26.59 9.53 19.64
CA ASN A 328 27.63 8.96 20.50
C ASN A 328 27.20 8.76 21.96
N LYS A 329 26.23 9.53 22.45
CA LYS A 329 25.70 9.46 23.83
C LYS A 329 24.52 8.50 24.00
N ILE A 330 24.11 7.80 22.95
CA ILE A 330 23.07 6.78 23.08
C ILE A 330 23.65 5.63 23.92
N ALA A 331 22.99 5.32 25.03
CA ALA A 331 23.36 4.16 25.85
C ALA A 331 22.87 2.87 25.17
N ILE A 332 23.76 1.88 25.09
CA ILE A 332 23.50 0.56 24.49
C ILE A 332 23.75 -0.50 25.56
N PRO A 333 22.84 -1.47 25.74
CA PRO A 333 23.08 -2.61 26.60
C PRO A 333 24.20 -3.47 25.97
N HIS A 334 25.11 -3.95 26.81
CA HIS A 334 26.28 -4.70 26.37
C HIS A 334 26.36 -6.07 27.07
N PRO A 335 25.43 -7.01 26.76
CA PRO A 335 25.51 -8.37 27.27
C PRO A 335 26.68 -9.14 26.63
N SER A 336 26.95 -10.36 27.12
CA SER A 336 27.94 -11.23 26.54
C SER A 336 27.69 -11.53 25.05
N LEU A 337 28.72 -11.78 24.26
CA LEU A 337 28.56 -12.12 22.84
C LEU A 337 27.61 -13.29 22.57
N PRO A 338 27.61 -14.41 23.34
CA PRO A 338 26.61 -15.47 23.17
C PRO A 338 25.15 -14.98 23.35
N GLU A 339 24.91 -14.04 24.28
CA GLU A 339 23.57 -13.48 24.47
C GLU A 339 23.19 -12.52 23.34
N GLN A 340 24.14 -11.73 22.83
CA GLN A 340 23.93 -10.92 21.63
C GLN A 340 23.57 -11.82 20.43
N GLU A 341 24.29 -12.93 20.21
CA GLU A 341 24.02 -13.93 19.16
C GLU A 341 22.62 -14.51 19.29
N ARG A 342 22.20 -14.89 20.50
CA ARG A 342 20.87 -15.45 20.78
C ARG A 342 19.77 -14.44 20.39
N ILE A 343 19.91 -13.18 20.80
CA ILE A 343 18.95 -12.12 20.51
C ILE A 343 18.87 -11.86 19.00
N VAL A 344 20.00 -11.73 18.33
CA VAL A 344 20.08 -11.52 16.87
C VAL A 344 19.41 -12.67 16.14
N ALA A 345 19.71 -13.93 16.50
CA ALA A 345 19.14 -15.11 15.85
C ALA A 345 17.59 -15.16 15.95
N ILE A 346 17.02 -14.70 17.07
CA ILE A 346 15.58 -14.63 17.25
C ILE A 346 15.00 -13.51 16.36
N LEU A 347 15.59 -12.31 16.40
CA LEU A 347 15.08 -11.14 15.68
C LEU A 347 15.24 -11.29 14.17
N ASP A 348 16.33 -11.89 13.69
CA ASP A 348 16.55 -12.18 12.27
C ASP A 348 15.49 -13.17 11.72
N LYS A 349 15.04 -14.15 12.52
CA LYS A 349 13.94 -15.05 12.11
C LYS A 349 12.63 -14.31 11.92
N PHE A 350 12.31 -13.37 12.81
CA PHE A 350 11.12 -12.54 12.67
C PHE A 350 11.22 -11.58 11.47
N ASP A 351 12.40 -10.99 11.26
CA ASP A 351 12.64 -10.09 10.15
C ASP A 351 12.48 -10.83 8.81
N ALA A 352 13.10 -12.00 8.68
CA ALA A 352 12.94 -12.85 7.50
C ALA A 352 11.47 -13.24 7.26
N LEU A 353 10.72 -13.63 8.30
CA LEU A 353 9.31 -13.98 8.16
C LEU A 353 8.46 -12.81 7.64
N CYS A 354 8.72 -11.59 8.13
CA CYS A 354 7.91 -10.43 7.81
C CYS A 354 8.33 -9.73 6.51
N ASN A 355 9.63 -9.62 6.27
CA ASN A 355 10.20 -8.67 5.31
C ASN A 355 11.03 -9.32 4.19
N ASP A 356 11.28 -10.64 4.24
CA ASP A 356 11.98 -11.33 3.14
C ASP A 356 11.14 -11.22 1.86
N GLU A 357 11.71 -10.56 0.83
CA GLU A 357 11.06 -10.31 -0.46
C GLU A 357 10.93 -11.59 -1.31
N THR A 358 11.62 -12.67 -0.94
CA THR A 358 11.64 -13.93 -1.69
C THR A 358 10.80 -15.03 -1.05
N ALA A 359 10.76 -15.10 0.27
CA ALA A 359 10.15 -16.20 1.02
C ALA A 359 9.23 -15.77 2.17
N GLY A 360 9.24 -14.47 2.57
CA GLY A 360 8.45 -13.95 3.68
C GLY A 360 6.96 -13.76 3.35
N LEU A 361 6.19 -13.35 4.36
CA LEU A 361 4.76 -13.06 4.19
C LEU A 361 4.51 -11.97 3.13
N ALA A 362 5.39 -10.97 3.05
CA ALA A 362 5.31 -9.92 2.03
C ALA A 362 5.41 -10.48 0.61
N ALA A 363 6.34 -11.41 0.38
CA ALA A 363 6.48 -12.11 -0.91
C ALA A 363 5.24 -12.97 -1.21
N GLY A 364 4.73 -13.68 -0.21
CA GLY A 364 3.50 -14.46 -0.33
C GLY A 364 2.29 -13.61 -0.75
N ILE A 365 2.12 -12.44 -0.14
CA ILE A 365 1.07 -11.48 -0.49
C ILE A 365 1.24 -10.99 -1.94
N ALA A 366 2.47 -10.59 -2.33
CA ALA A 366 2.75 -10.12 -3.68
C ALA A 366 2.46 -11.21 -4.74
N ALA A 367 2.86 -12.45 -4.48
CA ALA A 367 2.58 -13.58 -5.36
C ALA A 367 1.07 -13.85 -5.49
N ARG A 368 0.30 -13.78 -4.39
CA ARG A 368 -1.15 -13.96 -4.41
C ARG A 368 -1.87 -12.82 -5.14
N LYS A 369 -1.40 -11.58 -5.00
CA LYS A 369 -1.93 -10.43 -5.76
C LYS A 369 -1.73 -10.62 -7.27
N LYS A 370 -0.54 -11.04 -7.71
CA LYS A 370 -0.28 -11.38 -9.13
C LYS A 370 -1.16 -12.53 -9.64
N GLN A 371 -1.36 -13.56 -8.82
CA GLN A 371 -2.25 -14.68 -9.12
C GLN A 371 -3.70 -14.20 -9.29
N TYR A 372 -4.19 -13.38 -8.35
CA TYR A 372 -5.52 -12.78 -8.42
C TYR A 372 -5.69 -11.96 -9.72
N GLU A 373 -4.75 -11.08 -10.05
CA GLU A 373 -4.79 -10.25 -11.26
C GLU A 373 -4.86 -11.12 -12.52
N TYR A 374 -4.01 -12.14 -12.62
CA TYR A 374 -4.02 -13.07 -13.74
C TYR A 374 -5.37 -13.80 -13.90
N TYR A 375 -5.90 -14.37 -12.81
CA TYR A 375 -7.18 -15.09 -12.88
C TYR A 375 -8.35 -14.13 -13.08
N ARG A 376 -8.36 -12.95 -12.47
CA ARG A 376 -9.37 -11.92 -12.71
C ARG A 376 -9.46 -11.60 -14.20
N ASP A 377 -8.36 -11.30 -14.84
CA ASP A 377 -8.36 -10.88 -16.23
C ASP A 377 -8.73 -12.05 -17.16
N LYS A 378 -8.28 -13.27 -16.86
CA LYS A 378 -8.66 -14.48 -17.60
C LYS A 378 -10.15 -14.80 -17.46
N LEU A 379 -10.73 -14.71 -16.26
CA LEU A 379 -12.12 -15.11 -15.98
C LEU A 379 -13.14 -14.04 -16.43
N LEU A 380 -12.71 -12.79 -16.58
CA LEU A 380 -13.57 -11.67 -16.98
C LEU A 380 -13.46 -11.32 -18.47
N THR A 381 -12.67 -12.07 -19.23
CA THR A 381 -12.59 -11.95 -20.69
C THR A 381 -13.54 -12.94 -21.34
N PHE A 382 -14.54 -12.44 -22.03
CA PHE A 382 -15.57 -13.24 -22.70
C PHE A 382 -15.51 -13.07 -24.22
N LYS A 383 -15.85 -14.16 -24.94
CA LYS A 383 -16.14 -14.06 -26.37
C LYS A 383 -17.38 -13.16 -26.55
N ARG A 384 -17.31 -12.17 -27.44
CA ARG A 384 -18.49 -11.38 -27.82
C ARG A 384 -19.44 -12.27 -28.65
N LYS A 385 -20.73 -12.19 -28.30
CA LYS A 385 -21.79 -12.78 -29.15
C LYS A 385 -21.79 -12.04 -30.49
N ALA A 386 -21.77 -12.82 -31.59
CA ALA A 386 -21.95 -12.24 -32.91
C ALA A 386 -23.34 -11.60 -32.97
N GLY A 387 -23.41 -10.35 -33.42
CA GLY A 387 -24.68 -9.63 -33.63
C GLY A 387 -25.43 -10.13 -34.84
#